data_5e280583c802ea82d798eae9e7024258
#
_entry.id   5e280583c802ea82d798eae9e7024258
#
_cell.length_a   1.000
_cell.length_b   1.000
_cell.length_c   1.000
_cell.angle_alpha   90.00
_cell.angle_beta   90.00
_cell.angle_gamma   90.00
#
_symmetry.space_group_name_H-M   'P 1'
#
loop_
_entity.id
_entity.type
_entity.pdbx_description
1 polymer ?
#
loop_
_entity_poly.entity_id
_entity_poly.type
_entity_poly.pdbx_seq_one_letter_code
_entity_poly.pdbx_strand_id
1 'polypeptide(L)'
;MQKILSTYLFVSRKLTYELLAQISEHEFSGLEVFCSRAHFDYGSKQEIQTLKSALEANRMTLSSLHAPTSKDLSATRESGTPLSICEVERVRRIEAMDEFKRAIDVSEDLPFSRMVLHMGGSRETADPRKRDAAFSSLEHLVLHAHHAGVTLAVENTTSEMGDPTYLRAFVDETRLTGLRFNFDIGHANLADGPAEERLEKGFAPLRDLVAAVHLHDNHGDKDEHLPPYDGSIDWNAAIPLLKTSPSENLPIVLELKEKFGPDALSVAEQLAVARASFERFENAWPA
;
A
#
# COMPACT_ATOMS: atom_id res chain seq x y z
N MET A 1 14.83 12.47 3.43
CA MET A 1 13.68 11.64 2.96
C MET A 1 12.45 12.00 3.77
N GLN A 2 11.23 12.01 3.19
CA GLN A 2 10.00 12.19 3.97
C GLN A 2 9.67 10.88 4.71
N LYS A 3 9.43 10.97 6.02
CA LYS A 3 9.00 9.81 6.82
C LYS A 3 7.49 9.62 6.64
N ILE A 4 7.10 8.59 5.89
CA ILE A 4 5.71 8.25 5.60
C ILE A 4 5.36 6.95 6.32
N LEU A 5 4.27 6.97 7.09
CA LEU A 5 3.75 5.80 7.80
C LEU A 5 2.44 5.35 7.17
N SER A 6 2.30 4.06 6.88
CA SER A 6 1.00 3.45 6.58
C SER A 6 0.18 3.30 7.86
N THR A 7 -1.06 3.77 7.84
CA THR A 7 -1.98 3.59 8.98
C THR A 7 -2.47 2.15 9.13
N TYR A 8 -2.04 1.24 8.24
CA TYR A 8 -2.25 -0.20 8.40
C TYR A 8 -1.77 -0.71 9.77
N LEU A 9 -0.71 -0.11 10.32
CA LEU A 9 -0.24 -0.36 11.69
C LEU A 9 -1.34 -0.23 12.75
N PHE A 10 -2.38 0.57 12.49
CA PHE A 10 -3.48 0.86 13.41
C PHE A 10 -4.85 0.56 12.82
N VAL A 11 -4.93 -0.26 11.78
CA VAL A 11 -6.15 -0.49 10.99
C VAL A 11 -7.31 -1.08 11.82
N SER A 12 -7.02 -1.71 12.96
CA SER A 12 -8.05 -2.21 13.90
C SER A 12 -8.72 -1.11 14.74
N ARG A 13 -8.21 0.12 14.69
CA ARG A 13 -8.67 1.27 15.47
C ARG A 13 -9.23 2.35 14.56
N LYS A 14 -10.09 3.18 15.09
CA LYS A 14 -10.52 4.40 14.41
C LYS A 14 -9.35 5.38 14.27
N LEU A 15 -9.19 5.95 13.10
CA LEU A 15 -8.22 7.01 12.85
C LEU A 15 -8.73 8.32 13.48
N THR A 16 -8.24 8.64 14.66
CA THR A 16 -8.67 9.81 15.44
C THR A 16 -7.63 10.93 15.40
N TYR A 17 -8.07 12.13 15.82
CA TYR A 17 -7.17 13.27 15.97
C TYR A 17 -6.00 12.96 16.93
N GLU A 18 -6.29 12.30 18.04
CA GLU A 18 -5.30 11.93 19.07
C GLU A 18 -4.27 10.93 18.53
N LEU A 19 -4.70 9.98 17.70
CA LEU A 19 -3.78 9.04 17.04
C LEU A 19 -2.86 9.76 16.05
N LEU A 20 -3.41 10.70 15.26
CA LEU A 20 -2.62 11.50 14.33
C LEU A 20 -1.63 12.42 15.05
N ALA A 21 -2.00 13.00 16.17
CA ALA A 21 -1.09 13.79 17.01
C ALA A 21 0.09 12.93 17.49
N GLN A 22 -0.17 11.72 18.01
CA GLN A 22 0.89 10.79 18.44
C GLN A 22 1.81 10.38 17.28
N ILE A 23 1.26 10.13 16.09
CA ILE A 23 2.06 9.83 14.90
C ILE A 23 3.00 11.01 14.56
N SER A 24 2.50 12.24 14.59
CA SER A 24 3.29 13.44 14.35
C SER A 24 4.37 13.65 15.40
N GLU A 25 4.09 13.40 16.68
CA GLU A 25 5.05 13.47 17.79
C GLU A 25 6.24 12.49 17.59
N HIS A 26 6.03 11.41 16.82
CA HIS A 26 7.07 10.46 16.44
C HIS A 26 7.74 10.80 15.09
N GLU A 27 7.65 12.06 14.65
CA GLU A 27 8.33 12.61 13.48
C GLU A 27 7.91 12.05 12.13
N PHE A 28 6.76 11.38 12.05
CA PHE A 28 6.17 11.07 10.76
C PHE A 28 5.44 12.30 10.22
N SER A 29 5.85 12.76 9.06
CA SER A 29 5.29 13.96 8.40
C SER A 29 4.39 13.63 7.22
N GLY A 30 4.39 12.38 6.78
CA GLY A 30 3.52 11.87 5.73
C GLY A 30 2.74 10.64 6.17
N LEU A 31 1.55 10.48 5.62
CA LEU A 31 0.73 9.31 5.83
C LEU A 31 0.35 8.65 4.52
N GLU A 32 0.28 7.33 4.56
CA GLU A 32 -0.61 6.55 3.73
C GLU A 32 -1.78 6.08 4.59
N VAL A 33 -3.00 6.41 4.19
CA VAL A 33 -4.19 5.99 4.95
C VAL A 33 -4.78 4.74 4.32
N PHE A 34 -4.85 3.67 5.12
CA PHE A 34 -5.48 2.42 4.71
C PHE A 34 -7.00 2.55 4.75
N CYS A 35 -7.66 2.37 3.61
CA CYS A 35 -9.09 2.50 3.48
C CYS A 35 -9.82 1.28 4.03
N SER A 36 -10.31 1.40 5.26
CA SER A 36 -11.25 0.48 5.88
C SER A 36 -12.30 1.31 6.61
N ARG A 37 -13.58 1.06 6.39
CA ARG A 37 -14.65 1.93 6.94
C ARG A 37 -14.65 2.00 8.46
N ALA A 38 -14.21 0.94 9.12
CA ALA A 38 -14.05 0.94 10.58
C ALA A 38 -12.87 1.81 11.04
N HIS A 39 -11.82 1.93 10.23
CA HIS A 39 -10.64 2.73 10.50
C HIS A 39 -10.81 4.19 10.04
N PHE A 40 -11.16 4.36 8.77
CA PHE A 40 -11.42 5.64 8.12
C PHE A 40 -12.56 5.45 7.11
N ASP A 41 -13.72 6.02 7.39
CA ASP A 41 -14.84 5.97 6.45
C ASP A 41 -14.66 7.02 5.34
N TYR A 42 -13.99 6.61 4.28
CA TYR A 42 -13.74 7.41 3.08
C TYR A 42 -15.02 7.80 2.30
N GLY A 43 -16.19 7.28 2.70
CA GLY A 43 -17.50 7.72 2.20
C GLY A 43 -18.15 8.83 3.05
N SER A 44 -17.56 9.16 4.21
CA SER A 44 -18.09 10.17 5.13
C SER A 44 -17.39 11.51 4.94
N LYS A 45 -18.10 12.50 4.40
CA LYS A 45 -17.56 13.86 4.29
C LYS A 45 -17.09 14.42 5.64
N GLN A 46 -17.77 14.09 6.72
CA GLN A 46 -17.38 14.52 8.06
C GLN A 46 -16.03 13.94 8.47
N GLU A 47 -15.78 12.66 8.20
CA GLU A 47 -14.49 12.03 8.52
C GLU A 47 -13.36 12.56 7.67
N ILE A 48 -13.61 12.79 6.37
CA ILE A 48 -12.63 13.41 5.48
C ILE A 48 -12.24 14.80 5.98
N GLN A 49 -13.19 15.63 6.40
CA GLN A 49 -12.91 16.95 6.95
C GLN A 49 -12.19 16.87 8.31
N THR A 50 -12.54 15.89 9.15
CA THR A 50 -11.84 15.65 10.42
C THR A 50 -10.39 15.25 10.17
N LEU A 51 -10.14 14.33 9.24
CA LEU A 51 -8.79 13.93 8.84
C LEU A 51 -8.00 15.12 8.29
N LYS A 52 -8.58 15.91 7.40
CA LYS A 52 -7.96 17.12 6.85
C LYS A 52 -7.52 18.08 7.95
N SER A 53 -8.43 18.42 8.85
CA SER A 53 -8.17 19.36 9.96
C SER A 53 -7.08 18.81 10.90
N ALA A 54 -7.07 17.52 11.16
CA ALA A 54 -6.07 16.88 12.00
C ALA A 54 -4.68 16.87 11.33
N LEU A 55 -4.61 16.60 10.03
CA LEU A 55 -3.35 16.67 9.27
C LEU A 55 -2.78 18.10 9.25
N GLU A 56 -3.62 19.10 8.98
CA GLU A 56 -3.22 20.51 9.01
C GLU A 56 -2.70 20.94 10.37
N ALA A 57 -3.41 20.61 11.45
CA ALA A 57 -3.02 20.95 12.83
C ALA A 57 -1.69 20.30 13.25
N ASN A 58 -1.40 19.09 12.74
CA ASN A 58 -0.18 18.35 13.04
C ASN A 58 0.92 18.55 11.98
N ARG A 59 0.72 19.41 10.98
CA ARG A 59 1.66 19.68 9.87
C ARG A 59 2.06 18.41 9.11
N MET A 60 1.10 17.51 8.94
CA MET A 60 1.26 16.26 8.20
C MET A 60 0.66 16.39 6.81
N THR A 61 1.11 15.55 5.89
CA THR A 61 0.56 15.45 4.52
C THR A 61 -0.05 14.08 4.29
N LEU A 62 -1.14 14.01 3.53
CA LEU A 62 -1.63 12.75 2.97
C LEU A 62 -0.82 12.46 1.71
N SER A 63 0.04 11.45 1.77
CA SER A 63 0.88 11.03 0.64
C SER A 63 0.11 10.16 -0.34
N SER A 64 -0.60 9.18 0.20
CA SER A 64 -1.35 8.18 -0.55
C SER A 64 -2.52 7.63 0.25
N LEU A 65 -3.47 7.00 -0.45
CA LEU A 65 -4.43 6.08 0.13
C LEU A 65 -4.08 4.66 -0.31
N HIS A 66 -4.21 3.69 0.59
CA HIS A 66 -4.30 2.28 0.22
C HIS A 66 -5.77 1.93 -0.01
N ALA A 67 -6.09 1.40 -1.19
CA ALA A 67 -7.46 1.04 -1.55
C ALA A 67 -8.05 0.00 -0.59
N PRO A 68 -9.38 -0.01 -0.37
CA PRO A 68 -9.99 -0.98 0.51
C PRO A 68 -9.87 -2.40 -0.07
N THR A 69 -9.32 -3.33 0.70
CA THR A 69 -9.24 -4.75 0.35
C THR A 69 -10.53 -5.52 0.69
N SER A 70 -11.37 -4.90 1.51
CA SER A 70 -12.71 -5.38 1.90
C SER A 70 -13.55 -4.20 2.35
N LYS A 71 -14.88 -4.35 2.39
CA LYS A 71 -15.79 -3.30 2.91
C LYS A 71 -15.53 -3.00 4.39
N ASP A 72 -15.21 -4.03 5.15
CA ASP A 72 -14.85 -3.95 6.57
C ASP A 72 -13.76 -4.99 6.89
N LEU A 73 -12.58 -4.52 7.27
CA LEU A 73 -11.45 -5.39 7.54
C LEU A 73 -11.65 -6.24 8.81
N SER A 74 -12.42 -5.75 9.78
CA SER A 74 -12.76 -6.52 10.98
C SER A 74 -13.62 -7.73 10.65
N ALA A 75 -14.57 -7.56 9.74
CA ALA A 75 -15.42 -8.64 9.23
C ALA A 75 -14.65 -9.64 8.35
N THR A 76 -13.57 -9.21 7.66
CA THR A 76 -12.81 -10.06 6.73
C THR A 76 -11.94 -11.08 7.47
N ARG A 77 -11.49 -10.76 8.68
CA ARG A 77 -10.75 -11.73 9.52
C ARG A 77 -11.61 -12.92 9.90
N GLU A 78 -12.93 -12.79 9.86
CA GLU A 78 -13.88 -13.84 10.22
C GLU A 78 -14.66 -14.43 9.03
N SER A 79 -15.03 -13.67 8.02
CA SER A 79 -15.81 -14.14 6.85
C SER A 79 -16.04 -13.11 5.72
N GLY A 80 -15.33 -11.98 5.70
CA GLY A 80 -15.63 -10.87 4.79
C GLY A 80 -15.33 -11.20 3.32
N THR A 81 -16.22 -10.77 2.42
CA THR A 81 -15.98 -10.86 0.99
C THR A 81 -14.93 -9.84 0.57
N PRO A 82 -13.81 -10.26 -0.04
CA PRO A 82 -12.81 -9.33 -0.54
C PRO A 82 -13.39 -8.40 -1.60
N LEU A 83 -12.91 -7.17 -1.65
CA LEU A 83 -13.13 -6.26 -2.78
C LEU A 83 -12.02 -6.53 -3.80
N SER A 84 -12.41 -7.02 -4.97
CA SER A 84 -11.46 -7.39 -6.03
C SER A 84 -11.88 -6.82 -7.38
N ILE A 85 -10.97 -6.12 -8.03
CA ILE A 85 -11.17 -5.57 -9.38
C ILE A 85 -11.06 -6.64 -10.46
N CYS A 86 -10.53 -7.81 -10.15
CA CYS A 86 -10.47 -8.97 -11.03
C CYS A 86 -11.62 -9.97 -10.84
N GLU A 87 -12.62 -9.63 -10.01
CA GLU A 87 -13.77 -10.50 -9.78
C GLU A 87 -14.54 -10.76 -11.09
N VAL A 88 -14.74 -12.03 -11.40
CA VAL A 88 -15.43 -12.44 -12.64
C VAL A 88 -16.93 -12.13 -12.57
N GLU A 89 -17.52 -12.25 -11.38
CA GLU A 89 -18.90 -11.87 -11.17
C GLU A 89 -19.07 -10.36 -11.27
N ARG A 90 -19.78 -9.92 -12.30
CA ARG A 90 -19.92 -8.50 -12.66
C ARG A 90 -20.45 -7.63 -11.52
N VAL A 91 -21.41 -8.12 -10.76
CA VAL A 91 -22.03 -7.32 -9.67
C VAL A 91 -21.02 -7.03 -8.58
N ARG A 92 -20.27 -8.03 -8.12
CA ARG A 92 -19.21 -7.88 -7.11
C ARG A 92 -18.07 -6.99 -7.61
N ARG A 93 -17.72 -7.13 -8.89
CA ARG A 93 -16.68 -6.28 -9.49
C ARG A 93 -17.10 -4.82 -9.54
N ILE A 94 -18.36 -4.52 -9.91
CA ILE A 94 -18.90 -3.15 -9.89
C ILE A 94 -18.87 -2.60 -8.44
N GLU A 95 -19.29 -3.38 -7.45
CA GLU A 95 -19.23 -2.98 -6.05
C GLU A 95 -17.78 -2.64 -5.62
N ALA A 96 -16.81 -3.44 -6.00
CA ALA A 96 -15.39 -3.16 -5.71
C ALA A 96 -14.93 -1.87 -6.40
N MET A 97 -15.26 -1.68 -7.67
CA MET A 97 -14.92 -0.46 -8.41
C MET A 97 -15.57 0.78 -7.80
N ASP A 98 -16.80 0.70 -7.33
CA ASP A 98 -17.50 1.82 -6.69
C ASP A 98 -16.84 2.18 -5.35
N GLU A 99 -16.37 1.20 -4.55
CA GLU A 99 -15.61 1.48 -3.35
C GLU A 99 -14.26 2.14 -3.66
N PHE A 100 -13.57 1.67 -4.71
CA PHE A 100 -12.29 2.28 -5.14
C PHE A 100 -12.47 3.70 -5.64
N LYS A 101 -13.52 3.98 -6.42
CA LYS A 101 -13.85 5.34 -6.85
C LYS A 101 -14.15 6.25 -5.67
N ARG A 102 -14.93 5.79 -4.68
CA ARG A 102 -15.17 6.58 -3.45
C ARG A 102 -13.89 6.91 -2.70
N ALA A 103 -12.91 5.99 -2.67
CA ALA A 103 -11.62 6.27 -2.08
C ALA A 103 -10.83 7.30 -2.91
N ILE A 104 -10.89 7.24 -4.24
CA ILE A 104 -10.28 8.26 -5.12
C ILE A 104 -10.94 9.63 -4.90
N ASP A 105 -12.28 9.69 -4.76
CA ASP A 105 -13.05 10.93 -4.61
C ASP A 105 -12.72 11.68 -3.31
N VAL A 106 -12.06 11.05 -2.32
CA VAL A 106 -11.48 11.75 -1.16
C VAL A 106 -10.58 12.90 -1.58
N SER A 107 -9.91 12.79 -2.75
CA SER A 107 -9.02 13.82 -3.27
C SER A 107 -9.71 15.17 -3.56
N GLU A 108 -11.02 15.18 -3.76
CA GLU A 108 -11.81 16.41 -3.96
C GLU A 108 -11.76 17.34 -2.74
N ASP A 109 -11.79 16.77 -1.55
CA ASP A 109 -11.78 17.51 -0.27
C ASP A 109 -10.40 17.51 0.39
N LEU A 110 -9.63 16.45 0.22
CA LEU A 110 -8.30 16.23 0.81
C LEU A 110 -7.34 15.68 -0.25
N PRO A 111 -6.57 16.54 -0.93
CA PRO A 111 -5.67 16.13 -2.01
C PRO A 111 -4.60 15.15 -1.56
N PHE A 112 -4.36 14.13 -2.39
CA PHE A 112 -3.27 13.17 -2.27
C PHE A 112 -2.80 12.75 -3.68
N SER A 113 -1.61 12.18 -3.78
CA SER A 113 -0.98 11.96 -5.10
C SER A 113 -1.16 10.56 -5.67
N ARG A 114 -1.36 9.55 -4.84
CA ARG A 114 -1.39 8.13 -5.27
C ARG A 114 -2.43 7.33 -4.51
N MET A 115 -3.03 6.36 -5.18
CA MET A 115 -3.76 5.28 -4.53
C MET A 115 -3.09 3.94 -4.86
N VAL A 116 -2.62 3.26 -3.83
CA VAL A 116 -2.11 1.88 -3.91
C VAL A 116 -3.29 0.92 -3.95
N LEU A 117 -3.22 -0.11 -4.78
CA LEU A 117 -4.27 -1.13 -4.88
C LEU A 117 -3.68 -2.49 -5.28
N HIS A 118 -4.32 -3.56 -4.83
CA HIS A 118 -4.02 -4.92 -5.28
C HIS A 118 -4.81 -5.25 -6.56
N MET A 119 -4.23 -6.04 -7.47
CA MET A 119 -4.97 -6.51 -8.64
C MET A 119 -6.06 -7.53 -8.26
N GLY A 120 -5.88 -8.24 -7.16
CA GLY A 120 -6.82 -9.22 -6.63
C GLY A 120 -6.51 -9.55 -5.17
N GLY A 121 -7.15 -10.59 -4.63
CA GLY A 121 -6.87 -11.07 -3.28
C GLY A 121 -5.56 -11.86 -3.18
N SER A 122 -5.12 -12.18 -1.95
CA SER A 122 -3.84 -12.86 -1.67
C SER A 122 -3.71 -14.28 -2.26
N ARG A 123 -4.79 -14.89 -2.72
CA ARG A 123 -4.82 -16.23 -3.36
C ARG A 123 -5.36 -16.17 -4.79
N GLU A 124 -5.24 -15.01 -5.43
CA GLU A 124 -5.78 -14.82 -6.77
C GLU A 124 -4.94 -15.55 -7.81
N THR A 125 -5.58 -16.34 -8.65
CA THR A 125 -4.93 -17.07 -9.73
C THR A 125 -5.02 -16.31 -11.06
N ALA A 126 -4.03 -16.47 -11.93
CA ALA A 126 -3.96 -15.86 -13.25
C ALA A 126 -4.90 -16.51 -14.27
N ASP A 127 -6.21 -16.42 -14.05
CA ASP A 127 -7.26 -16.89 -14.97
C ASP A 127 -7.49 -15.81 -16.06
N PRO A 128 -7.60 -16.17 -17.36
CA PRO A 128 -7.87 -15.22 -18.43
C PRO A 128 -9.11 -14.36 -18.21
N ARG A 129 -10.18 -14.92 -17.64
CA ARG A 129 -11.41 -14.16 -17.35
C ARG A 129 -11.19 -13.10 -16.26
N LYS A 130 -10.36 -13.42 -15.26
CA LYS A 130 -9.96 -12.47 -14.22
C LYS A 130 -9.07 -11.37 -14.79
N ARG A 131 -8.17 -11.73 -15.71
CA ARG A 131 -7.35 -10.78 -16.43
C ARG A 131 -8.20 -9.77 -17.23
N ASP A 132 -9.20 -10.24 -17.97
CA ASP A 132 -10.13 -9.39 -18.73
C ASP A 132 -10.97 -8.52 -17.79
N ALA A 133 -11.40 -9.08 -16.64
CA ALA A 133 -12.11 -8.35 -15.61
C ALA A 133 -11.23 -7.23 -14.99
N ALA A 134 -9.98 -7.53 -14.65
CA ALA A 134 -9.02 -6.56 -14.15
C ALA A 134 -8.74 -5.45 -15.18
N PHE A 135 -8.55 -5.80 -16.44
CA PHE A 135 -8.38 -4.83 -17.52
C PHE A 135 -9.54 -3.87 -17.62
N SER A 136 -10.77 -4.39 -17.72
CA SER A 136 -11.99 -3.56 -17.78
C SER A 136 -12.12 -2.65 -16.57
N SER A 137 -11.79 -3.14 -15.38
CA SER A 137 -11.84 -2.35 -14.15
C SER A 137 -10.80 -1.25 -14.13
N LEU A 138 -9.54 -1.59 -14.43
CA LEU A 138 -8.43 -0.64 -14.39
C LEU A 138 -8.55 0.45 -15.47
N GLU A 139 -9.07 0.12 -16.66
CA GLU A 139 -9.35 1.12 -17.69
C GLU A 139 -10.27 2.24 -17.18
N HIS A 140 -11.34 1.87 -16.48
CA HIS A 140 -12.25 2.83 -15.87
C HIS A 140 -11.65 3.55 -14.67
N LEU A 141 -10.93 2.84 -13.79
CA LEU A 141 -10.34 3.41 -12.58
C LEU A 141 -9.20 4.38 -12.91
N VAL A 142 -8.34 4.05 -13.88
CA VAL A 142 -7.25 4.93 -14.34
C VAL A 142 -7.81 6.25 -14.88
N LEU A 143 -8.87 6.20 -15.67
CA LEU A 143 -9.52 7.40 -16.19
C LEU A 143 -10.13 8.25 -15.05
N HIS A 144 -10.82 7.61 -14.10
CA HIS A 144 -11.41 8.28 -12.95
C HIS A 144 -10.32 8.95 -12.08
N ALA A 145 -9.27 8.20 -11.75
CA ALA A 145 -8.14 8.70 -10.96
C ALA A 145 -7.40 9.85 -11.67
N HIS A 146 -7.23 9.76 -12.99
CA HIS A 146 -6.61 10.82 -13.79
C HIS A 146 -7.39 12.14 -13.68
N HIS A 147 -8.73 12.10 -13.78
CA HIS A 147 -9.57 13.28 -13.60
C HIS A 147 -9.49 13.85 -12.17
N ALA A 148 -9.28 13.00 -11.19
CA ALA A 148 -9.11 13.39 -9.78
C ALA A 148 -7.67 13.85 -9.45
N GLY A 149 -6.74 13.82 -10.40
CA GLY A 149 -5.32 14.13 -10.16
C GLY A 149 -4.57 13.07 -9.35
N VAL A 150 -5.10 11.84 -9.28
CA VAL A 150 -4.54 10.73 -8.52
C VAL A 150 -3.89 9.71 -9.46
N THR A 151 -2.71 9.23 -9.12
CA THR A 151 -2.05 8.12 -9.82
C THR A 151 -2.42 6.79 -9.18
N LEU A 152 -2.87 5.82 -9.96
CA LEU A 152 -3.04 4.45 -9.47
C LEU A 152 -1.70 3.70 -9.50
N ALA A 153 -1.35 3.08 -8.38
CA ALA A 153 -0.16 2.26 -8.22
C ALA A 153 -0.56 0.84 -7.82
N VAL A 154 -0.46 -0.10 -8.76
CA VAL A 154 -0.73 -1.52 -8.47
C VAL A 154 0.43 -2.09 -7.70
N GLU A 155 0.13 -2.78 -6.61
CA GLU A 155 1.12 -3.40 -5.75
C GLU A 155 1.42 -4.83 -6.17
N ASN A 156 2.71 -5.22 -6.12
CA ASN A 156 3.07 -6.62 -6.21
C ASN A 156 2.69 -7.34 -4.92
N THR A 157 2.04 -8.49 -5.09
CA THR A 157 1.60 -9.33 -3.98
C THR A 157 2.06 -10.77 -4.19
N THR A 158 1.84 -11.63 -3.21
CA THR A 158 2.17 -13.07 -3.29
C THR A 158 1.21 -13.89 -4.17
N SER A 159 0.19 -13.26 -4.76
CA SER A 159 -0.74 -13.92 -5.68
C SER A 159 -0.18 -14.04 -7.10
N GLU A 160 -0.68 -14.98 -7.91
CA GLU A 160 -0.26 -15.08 -9.32
C GLU A 160 -0.55 -13.79 -10.12
N MET A 161 -1.68 -13.12 -9.85
CA MET A 161 -2.01 -11.85 -10.52
C MET A 161 -1.22 -10.65 -9.97
N GLY A 162 -0.62 -10.78 -8.79
CA GLY A 162 0.27 -9.80 -8.18
C GLY A 162 1.76 -10.07 -8.45
N ASP A 163 2.11 -11.14 -9.17
CA ASP A 163 3.49 -11.43 -9.54
C ASP A 163 4.06 -10.29 -10.39
N PRO A 164 5.27 -9.78 -10.09
CA PRO A 164 5.87 -8.66 -10.81
C PRO A 164 5.99 -8.87 -12.33
N THR A 165 6.32 -10.07 -12.76
CA THR A 165 6.42 -10.40 -14.19
C THR A 165 5.04 -10.40 -14.85
N TYR A 166 4.04 -10.93 -14.15
CA TYR A 166 2.65 -10.89 -14.62
C TYR A 166 2.13 -9.45 -14.71
N LEU A 167 2.36 -8.62 -13.68
CA LEU A 167 1.96 -7.21 -13.67
C LEU A 167 2.60 -6.42 -14.82
N ARG A 168 3.89 -6.68 -15.08
CA ARG A 168 4.58 -6.05 -16.22
C ARG A 168 3.98 -6.47 -17.56
N ALA A 169 3.82 -7.77 -17.78
CA ALA A 169 3.21 -8.30 -19.00
C ALA A 169 1.78 -7.76 -19.20
N PHE A 170 1.00 -7.65 -18.12
CA PHE A 170 -0.33 -7.08 -18.16
C PHE A 170 -0.33 -5.63 -18.66
N VAL A 171 0.55 -4.78 -18.13
CA VAL A 171 0.62 -3.36 -18.56
C VAL A 171 1.12 -3.24 -20.00
N ASP A 172 2.14 -4.00 -20.38
CA ASP A 172 2.71 -3.98 -21.75
C ASP A 172 1.68 -4.40 -22.81
N GLU A 173 0.89 -5.44 -22.52
CA GLU A 173 -0.12 -5.95 -23.44
C GLU A 173 -1.38 -5.07 -23.50
N THR A 174 -1.83 -4.53 -22.35
CA THR A 174 -3.03 -3.70 -22.26
C THR A 174 -2.79 -2.25 -22.62
N ARG A 175 -1.53 -1.79 -22.59
CA ARG A 175 -1.14 -0.39 -22.83
C ARG A 175 -1.83 0.62 -21.93
N LEU A 176 -2.09 0.26 -20.69
CA LEU A 176 -2.64 1.16 -19.66
C LEU A 176 -1.57 2.15 -19.18
N THR A 177 -1.34 3.19 -19.95
CA THR A 177 -0.22 4.15 -19.79
C THR A 177 -0.29 4.96 -18.49
N GLY A 178 -1.46 5.12 -17.90
CA GLY A 178 -1.67 5.85 -16.62
C GLY A 178 -1.37 5.02 -15.37
N LEU A 179 -1.11 3.72 -15.50
CA LEU A 179 -0.85 2.84 -14.37
C LEU A 179 0.62 2.92 -13.95
N ARG A 180 0.85 2.82 -12.64
CA ARG A 180 2.16 2.73 -12.00
C ARG A 180 2.18 1.54 -11.06
N PHE A 181 3.35 1.29 -10.44
CA PHE A 181 3.50 0.22 -9.46
C PHE A 181 3.89 0.79 -8.09
N ASN A 182 3.33 0.20 -7.05
CA ASN A 182 3.87 0.25 -5.72
C ASN A 182 4.71 -1.02 -5.53
N PHE A 183 6.00 -0.88 -5.28
CA PHE A 183 6.85 -2.04 -5.03
C PHE A 183 6.85 -2.37 -3.55
N ASP A 184 6.21 -3.46 -3.19
CA ASP A 184 6.29 -4.02 -1.85
C ASP A 184 7.50 -4.95 -1.74
N ILE A 185 8.48 -4.54 -0.92
CA ILE A 185 9.74 -5.28 -0.77
C ILE A 185 9.57 -6.54 0.07
N GLY A 186 8.66 -6.52 1.04
CA GLY A 186 8.36 -7.70 1.85
C GLY A 186 7.67 -8.78 1.03
N HIS A 187 6.71 -8.43 0.20
CA HIS A 187 6.09 -9.37 -0.74
C HIS A 187 7.09 -9.95 -1.73
N ALA A 188 8.04 -9.13 -2.21
CA ALA A 188 9.11 -9.62 -3.09
C ALA A 188 10.02 -10.64 -2.39
N ASN A 189 10.28 -10.48 -1.08
CA ASN A 189 11.06 -11.44 -0.27
C ASN A 189 10.35 -12.79 -0.07
N LEU A 190 9.04 -12.86 -0.30
CA LEU A 190 8.23 -14.09 -0.21
C LEU A 190 8.15 -14.87 -1.53
N ALA A 191 8.74 -14.34 -2.62
CA ALA A 191 8.73 -15.01 -3.91
C ALA A 191 9.50 -16.33 -3.89
N ASP A 192 9.12 -17.24 -4.77
CA ASP A 192 9.84 -18.52 -4.93
C ASP A 192 11.27 -18.31 -5.45
N GLY A 193 12.16 -19.20 -5.06
CA GLY A 193 13.54 -19.23 -5.53
C GLY A 193 14.57 -18.81 -4.48
N PRO A 194 15.86 -18.69 -4.89
CA PRO A 194 16.95 -18.30 -4.01
C PRO A 194 16.72 -16.93 -3.38
N ALA A 195 16.93 -16.80 -2.08
CA ALA A 195 16.65 -15.57 -1.33
C ALA A 195 17.41 -14.35 -1.89
N GLU A 196 18.65 -14.55 -2.33
CA GLU A 196 19.51 -13.52 -2.91
C GLU A 196 19.03 -12.96 -4.25
N GLU A 197 18.14 -13.67 -4.96
CA GLU A 197 17.61 -13.26 -6.26
C GLU A 197 16.20 -12.65 -6.18
N ARG A 198 15.46 -12.88 -5.10
CA ARG A 198 14.04 -12.54 -4.97
C ARG A 198 13.75 -11.06 -5.20
N LEU A 199 14.53 -10.19 -4.56
CA LEU A 199 14.33 -8.75 -4.64
C LEU A 199 14.61 -8.21 -6.06
N GLU A 200 15.71 -8.63 -6.68
CA GLU A 200 16.03 -8.19 -8.06
C GLU A 200 15.00 -8.72 -9.05
N LYS A 201 14.60 -9.99 -8.94
CA LYS A 201 13.56 -10.58 -9.79
C LYS A 201 12.20 -9.89 -9.62
N GLY A 202 11.87 -9.48 -8.41
CA GLY A 202 10.65 -8.74 -8.13
C GLY A 202 10.70 -7.30 -8.65
N PHE A 203 11.81 -6.61 -8.47
CA PHE A 203 11.94 -5.20 -8.79
C PHE A 203 12.20 -4.93 -10.28
N ALA A 204 13.05 -5.72 -10.92
CA ALA A 204 13.50 -5.46 -12.28
C ALA A 204 12.36 -5.30 -13.31
N PRO A 205 11.30 -6.14 -13.30
CA PRO A 205 10.18 -5.98 -14.23
C PRO A 205 9.42 -4.67 -14.05
N LEU A 206 9.37 -4.14 -12.83
CA LEU A 206 8.54 -2.99 -12.46
C LEU A 206 9.30 -1.66 -12.44
N ARG A 207 10.64 -1.70 -12.40
CA ARG A 207 11.57 -0.60 -12.11
C ARG A 207 11.22 0.74 -12.73
N ASP A 208 10.95 0.78 -14.02
CA ASP A 208 10.69 2.01 -14.79
C ASP A 208 9.32 2.64 -14.52
N LEU A 209 8.41 1.90 -13.89
CA LEU A 209 7.05 2.33 -13.55
C LEU A 209 6.79 2.38 -12.05
N VAL A 210 7.80 2.12 -11.20
CA VAL A 210 7.65 2.21 -9.74
C VAL A 210 7.44 3.66 -9.33
N ALA A 211 6.35 3.94 -8.62
CA ALA A 211 5.94 5.24 -8.14
C ALA A 211 5.99 5.38 -6.60
N ALA A 212 6.06 4.28 -5.87
CA ALA A 212 6.23 4.22 -4.43
C ALA A 212 6.75 2.84 -4.00
N VAL A 213 7.20 2.74 -2.74
CA VAL A 213 7.68 1.49 -2.13
C VAL A 213 6.99 1.31 -0.79
N HIS A 214 6.45 0.11 -0.54
CA HIS A 214 6.14 -0.34 0.80
C HIS A 214 7.36 -1.00 1.44
N LEU A 215 7.67 -0.54 2.63
CA LEU A 215 8.85 -0.91 3.38
C LEU A 215 8.46 -1.72 4.61
N HIS A 216 8.75 -2.99 4.62
CA HIS A 216 8.67 -3.89 5.77
C HIS A 216 9.57 -5.10 5.58
N ASP A 217 9.73 -5.91 6.59
CA ASP A 217 10.56 -7.12 6.56
C ASP A 217 9.73 -8.37 6.89
N ASN A 218 10.27 -9.52 6.62
CA ASN A 218 9.75 -10.83 6.99
C ASN A 218 10.86 -11.88 6.93
N HIS A 219 10.59 -13.11 7.40
CA HIS A 219 11.56 -14.20 7.38
C HIS A 219 11.57 -15.03 6.08
N GLY A 220 10.82 -14.59 5.04
CA GLY A 220 10.80 -15.23 3.73
C GLY A 220 9.81 -16.41 3.61
N ASP A 221 8.92 -16.59 4.58
CA ASP A 221 7.89 -17.65 4.61
C ASP A 221 6.47 -17.14 4.88
N LYS A 222 6.32 -15.98 5.52
CA LYS A 222 5.04 -15.37 5.87
C LYS A 222 5.10 -13.87 5.70
N ASP A 223 3.96 -13.29 5.37
CA ASP A 223 3.76 -11.86 5.31
C ASP A 223 3.58 -11.27 6.73
N GLU A 224 4.72 -10.99 7.36
CA GLU A 224 4.78 -10.62 8.78
C GLU A 224 4.70 -9.12 9.00
N HIS A 225 5.05 -8.30 8.02
CA HIS A 225 5.20 -6.84 8.13
C HIS A 225 6.04 -6.42 9.33
N LEU A 226 7.21 -7.04 9.48
CA LEU A 226 8.18 -6.71 10.53
C LEU A 226 8.86 -5.37 10.25
N PRO A 227 9.36 -4.68 11.30
CA PRO A 227 10.27 -3.56 11.09
C PRO A 227 11.44 -3.93 10.18
N PRO A 228 11.88 -3.04 9.28
CA PRO A 228 13.11 -3.24 8.52
C PRO A 228 14.29 -3.68 9.39
N TYR A 229 15.04 -4.68 8.95
CA TYR A 229 16.15 -5.36 9.61
C TYR A 229 15.78 -6.34 10.73
N ASP A 230 14.50 -6.60 10.98
CA ASP A 230 14.04 -7.60 11.95
C ASP A 230 13.71 -8.95 11.29
N GLY A 231 13.79 -9.04 9.97
CA GLY A 231 13.58 -10.24 9.16
C GLY A 231 14.85 -10.71 8.43
N SER A 232 14.65 -11.24 7.24
CA SER A 232 15.70 -11.86 6.42
C SER A 232 16.12 -11.06 5.19
N ILE A 233 15.51 -9.89 4.94
CA ILE A 233 15.87 -9.05 3.79
C ILE A 233 17.32 -8.54 3.93
N ASP A 234 18.14 -8.76 2.89
CA ASP A 234 19.46 -8.13 2.80
C ASP A 234 19.32 -6.64 2.40
N TRP A 235 19.28 -5.78 3.40
CA TRP A 235 19.15 -4.32 3.20
C TRP A 235 20.36 -3.70 2.52
N ASN A 236 21.54 -4.33 2.54
CA ASN A 236 22.70 -3.86 1.80
C ASN A 236 22.54 -4.06 0.29
N ALA A 237 21.80 -5.07 -0.13
CA ALA A 237 21.41 -5.29 -1.52
C ALA A 237 20.14 -4.50 -1.90
N ALA A 238 19.16 -4.44 -1.00
CA ALA A 238 17.86 -3.83 -1.24
C ALA A 238 17.97 -2.31 -1.50
N ILE A 239 18.70 -1.58 -0.68
CA ILE A 239 18.79 -0.12 -0.79
C ILE A 239 19.41 0.33 -2.14
N PRO A 240 20.58 -0.20 -2.59
CA PRO A 240 21.09 0.09 -3.91
C PRO A 240 20.11 -0.26 -5.03
N LEU A 241 19.38 -1.38 -4.91
CA LEU A 241 18.39 -1.80 -5.89
C LEU A 241 17.26 -0.78 -6.01
N LEU A 242 16.64 -0.35 -4.91
CA LEU A 242 15.58 0.66 -4.91
C LEU A 242 16.04 2.00 -5.51
N LYS A 243 17.29 2.37 -5.31
CA LYS A 243 17.90 3.58 -5.89
C LYS A 243 18.07 3.53 -7.40
N THR A 244 17.93 2.38 -8.04
CA THR A 244 17.92 2.26 -9.50
C THR A 244 16.56 2.67 -10.13
N SER A 245 15.53 2.95 -9.31
CA SER A 245 14.30 3.56 -9.80
C SER A 245 14.60 4.92 -10.46
N PRO A 246 13.95 5.26 -11.58
CA PRO A 246 14.11 6.56 -12.23
C PRO A 246 13.47 7.72 -11.45
N SER A 247 12.71 7.44 -10.39
CA SER A 247 12.08 8.46 -9.55
C SER A 247 13.10 9.09 -8.61
N GLU A 248 13.44 10.37 -8.83
CA GLU A 248 14.38 11.12 -7.98
C GLU A 248 13.92 11.21 -6.51
N ASN A 249 12.60 11.27 -6.28
CA ASN A 249 11.99 11.40 -4.96
C ASN A 249 11.03 10.23 -4.72
N LEU A 250 11.54 9.00 -4.81
CA LEU A 250 10.73 7.80 -4.61
C LEU A 250 10.14 7.79 -3.19
N PRO A 251 8.81 7.86 -3.05
CA PRO A 251 8.18 7.77 -1.74
C PRO A 251 8.39 6.39 -1.13
N ILE A 252 8.88 6.37 0.10
CA ILE A 252 9.06 5.16 0.90
C ILE A 252 8.05 5.21 2.03
N VAL A 253 7.15 4.24 2.06
CA VAL A 253 6.07 4.12 3.04
C VAL A 253 6.38 2.96 3.97
N LEU A 254 6.53 3.22 5.25
CA LEU A 254 6.69 2.17 6.26
C LEU A 254 5.33 1.52 6.52
N GLU A 255 5.19 0.24 6.17
CA GLU A 255 3.96 -0.51 6.33
C GLU A 255 4.15 -1.68 7.31
N LEU A 256 3.88 -1.42 8.58
CA LEU A 256 3.98 -2.40 9.65
C LEU A 256 2.61 -2.96 10.04
N LYS A 257 2.63 -4.11 10.70
CA LYS A 257 1.43 -4.78 11.18
C LYS A 257 1.26 -4.63 12.69
N GLU A 258 0.02 -4.33 13.12
CA GLU A 258 -0.32 -4.29 14.53
C GLU A 258 -0.11 -5.65 15.19
N LYS A 259 0.59 -5.67 16.34
CA LYS A 259 0.77 -6.88 17.14
C LYS A 259 -0.38 -7.01 18.15
N PHE A 260 -0.99 -8.17 18.21
CA PHE A 260 -2.09 -8.49 19.12
C PHE A 260 -1.68 -9.57 20.14
N GLY A 261 -2.46 -9.68 21.22
CA GLY A 261 -2.27 -10.72 22.24
C GLY A 261 -1.36 -10.30 23.39
N PRO A 262 -0.67 -11.25 24.03
CA PRO A 262 0.16 -10.98 25.21
C PRO A 262 1.34 -10.03 24.95
N ASP A 263 1.79 -9.99 23.70
CA ASP A 263 2.92 -9.16 23.23
C ASP A 263 2.45 -7.86 22.57
N ALA A 264 1.17 -7.47 22.76
CA ALA A 264 0.62 -6.25 22.19
C ALA A 264 1.32 -5.02 22.78
N LEU A 265 1.86 -4.19 21.91
CA LEU A 265 2.48 -2.92 22.28
C LEU A 265 1.41 -1.81 22.36
N SER A 266 1.61 -0.84 23.23
CA SER A 266 0.84 0.41 23.21
C SER A 266 1.09 1.18 21.90
N VAL A 267 0.21 2.14 21.59
CA VAL A 267 0.38 3.00 20.39
C VAL A 267 1.75 3.68 20.41
N ALA A 268 2.14 4.24 21.54
CA ALA A 268 3.42 4.93 21.67
C ALA A 268 4.62 4.01 21.48
N GLU A 269 4.58 2.78 21.99
CA GLU A 269 5.63 1.79 21.79
C GLU A 269 5.71 1.34 20.32
N GLN A 270 4.58 1.11 19.66
CA GLN A 270 4.54 0.78 18.23
C GLN A 270 5.11 1.90 17.38
N LEU A 271 4.77 3.16 17.68
CA LEU A 271 5.31 4.33 16.99
C LEU A 271 6.81 4.53 17.26
N ALA A 272 7.27 4.25 18.46
CA ALA A 272 8.71 4.30 18.78
C ALA A 272 9.50 3.26 17.98
N VAL A 273 8.97 2.04 17.84
CA VAL A 273 9.56 0.98 17.00
C VAL A 273 9.55 1.41 15.52
N ALA A 274 8.42 1.90 15.02
CA ALA A 274 8.28 2.37 13.64
C ALA A 274 9.28 3.50 13.33
N ARG A 275 9.40 4.49 14.22
CA ARG A 275 10.37 5.58 14.08
C ARG A 275 11.80 5.06 14.04
N ALA A 276 12.21 4.25 15.01
CA ALA A 276 13.57 3.72 15.09
C ALA A 276 13.96 2.89 13.86
N SER A 277 13.02 2.08 13.33
CA SER A 277 13.26 1.29 12.13
C SER A 277 13.37 2.16 10.87
N PHE A 278 12.54 3.19 10.74
CA PHE A 278 12.64 4.13 9.62
C PHE A 278 13.96 4.93 9.67
N GLU A 279 14.37 5.41 10.84
CA GLU A 279 15.65 6.10 11.02
C GLU A 279 16.85 5.21 10.67
N ARG A 280 16.80 3.93 11.02
CA ARG A 280 17.82 2.95 10.63
C ARG A 280 17.91 2.80 9.12
N PHE A 281 16.77 2.70 8.44
CA PHE A 281 16.69 2.65 6.99
C PHE A 281 17.22 3.96 6.36
N GLU A 282 16.75 5.11 6.85
CA GLU A 282 17.16 6.44 6.35
C GLU A 282 18.67 6.66 6.47
N ASN A 283 19.27 6.25 7.59
CA ASN A 283 20.72 6.34 7.81
C ASN A 283 21.52 5.42 6.84
N ALA A 284 20.94 4.32 6.42
CA ALA A 284 21.54 3.42 5.42
C ALA A 284 21.27 3.87 3.97
N TRP A 285 20.38 4.84 3.78
CA TRP A 285 20.05 5.42 2.47
C TRP A 285 21.00 6.60 2.19
N PRO A 286 22.12 6.42 1.47
CA PRO A 286 23.07 7.50 1.25
C PRO A 286 22.45 8.61 0.38
N ALA A 287 22.85 9.85 0.63
CA ALA A 287 22.40 11.03 -0.09
C ALA A 287 22.73 10.98 -1.60
#